data_919c97ec4f95b6f90e853ca3da7d6ba5
#
_entry.id   919c97ec4f95b6f90e853ca3da7d6ba5
#
_cell.length_a   1.000
_cell.length_b   1.000
_cell.length_c   1.000
_cell.angle_alpha   90.00
_cell.angle_beta   90.00
_cell.angle_gamma   90.00
#
_symmetry.space_group_name_H-M   'P 1'
#
loop_
_entity.id
_entity.type
_entity.pdbx_description
1 polymer ?
#
loop_
_entity_poly.entity_id
_entity_poly.type
_entity_poly.pdbx_seq_one_letter_code
_entity_poly.pdbx_strand_id
1 'polypeptide(L)'
;MASQNLIGDRVRILRETRNLTQDQLAGACQRRGWDVSRVTMAKIETGVRAVNDGEIVVLAAVLKCTPGKILDSIKVPQAISVVRQGASGK
;
A
#
# COMPACT_ATOMS: atom_id res chain seq x y z
N MET A 1 -3.92 -5.24 -16.49
CA MET A 1 -2.64 -4.51 -16.34
C MET A 1 -1.93 -4.99 -15.08
N ALA A 2 -0.61 -5.19 -15.16
CA ALA A 2 0.14 -5.68 -14.02
C ALA A 2 0.22 -4.62 -12.90
N SER A 3 0.10 -5.08 -11.64
CA SER A 3 0.18 -4.20 -10.48
C SER A 3 1.62 -3.72 -10.24
N GLN A 4 1.74 -2.50 -9.76
CA GLN A 4 3.00 -1.88 -9.37
C GLN A 4 3.34 -2.15 -7.89
N ASN A 5 2.41 -2.72 -7.15
CA ASN A 5 2.65 -3.11 -5.76
C ASN A 5 1.87 -4.39 -5.44
N LEU A 6 2.24 -5.03 -4.33
CA LEU A 6 1.64 -6.30 -3.88
C LEU A 6 0.55 -6.10 -2.83
N ILE A 7 0.43 -4.90 -2.29
CA ILE A 7 -0.25 -4.71 -1.01
C ILE A 7 -1.54 -3.90 -1.10
N GLY A 8 -1.89 -3.42 -2.32
CA GLY A 8 -3.03 -2.51 -2.47
C GLY A 8 -4.34 -3.06 -1.93
N ASP A 9 -4.67 -4.30 -2.29
CA ASP A 9 -5.90 -4.95 -1.83
C ASP A 9 -5.90 -5.13 -0.30
N ARG A 10 -4.76 -5.51 0.27
CA ARG A 10 -4.65 -5.69 1.72
C ARG A 10 -4.82 -4.37 2.45
N VAL A 11 -4.21 -3.29 1.93
CA VAL A 11 -4.37 -1.96 2.50
C VAL A 11 -5.84 -1.56 2.50
N ARG A 12 -6.54 -1.77 1.38
CA ARG A 12 -7.97 -1.47 1.29
C ARG A 12 -8.78 -2.26 2.31
N ILE A 13 -8.52 -3.56 2.42
CA ILE A 13 -9.24 -4.44 3.35
C ILE A 13 -9.00 -3.97 4.80
N LEU A 14 -7.76 -3.70 5.15
CA LEU A 14 -7.42 -3.25 6.51
C LEU A 14 -8.04 -1.88 6.80
N ARG A 15 -8.05 -0.98 5.81
CA ARG A 15 -8.69 0.33 5.93
C ARG A 15 -10.18 0.19 6.19
N GLU A 16 -10.86 -0.64 5.39
CA GLU A 16 -12.31 -0.86 5.53
C GLU A 16 -12.65 -1.52 6.85
N THR A 17 -11.82 -2.47 7.29
CA THR A 17 -11.97 -3.10 8.59
C THR A 17 -11.92 -2.09 9.73
N ARG A 18 -11.16 -1.01 9.55
CA ARG A 18 -11.04 0.08 10.54
C ARG A 18 -12.08 1.19 10.31
N ASN A 19 -12.99 1.00 9.38
CA ASN A 19 -14.03 1.99 9.06
C ASN A 19 -13.45 3.35 8.65
N LEU A 20 -12.32 3.34 7.92
CA LEU A 20 -11.69 4.54 7.43
C LEU A 20 -12.00 4.74 5.95
N THR A 21 -12.25 6.00 5.57
CA THR A 21 -12.28 6.38 4.15
C THR A 21 -10.83 6.51 3.64
N GLN A 22 -10.66 6.54 2.33
CA GLN A 22 -9.34 6.81 1.75
C GLN A 22 -8.79 8.15 2.20
N ASP A 23 -9.66 9.16 2.32
CA ASP A 23 -9.27 10.48 2.77
C ASP A 23 -8.80 10.47 4.22
N GLN A 24 -9.50 9.72 5.07
CA GLN A 24 -9.11 9.57 6.47
C GLN A 24 -7.78 8.84 6.60
N LEU A 25 -7.56 7.80 5.82
CA LEU A 25 -6.28 7.09 5.82
C LEU A 25 -5.16 8.01 5.36
N ALA A 26 -5.35 8.75 4.28
CA ALA A 26 -4.37 9.70 3.79
C ALA A 26 -4.06 10.76 4.86
N GLY A 27 -5.08 11.30 5.52
CA GLY A 27 -4.90 12.29 6.59
C GLY A 27 -4.10 11.74 7.75
N ALA A 28 -4.35 10.49 8.13
CA ALA A 28 -3.59 9.85 9.21
C ALA A 28 -2.11 9.67 8.83
N CYS A 29 -1.83 9.34 7.58
CA CYS A 29 -0.45 9.25 7.07
C CYS A 29 0.23 10.62 7.09
N GLN A 30 -0.49 11.67 6.69
CA GLN A 30 0.03 13.04 6.71
C GLN A 30 0.46 13.45 8.13
N ARG A 31 -0.33 13.10 9.12
CA ARG A 31 0.00 13.40 10.52
C ARG A 31 1.24 12.66 11.00
N ARG A 32 1.63 11.58 10.33
CA ARG A 32 2.86 10.84 10.61
C ARG A 32 4.05 11.33 9.79
N GLY A 33 3.85 12.34 8.93
CA GLY A 33 4.92 12.94 8.13
C GLY A 33 4.99 12.48 6.69
N TRP A 34 4.05 11.65 6.25
CA TRP A 34 3.98 11.23 4.85
C TRP A 34 2.88 12.01 4.14
N ASP A 35 3.30 12.96 3.32
CA ASP A 35 2.39 13.85 2.61
C ASP A 35 1.79 13.13 1.39
N VAL A 36 0.86 12.24 1.67
CA VAL A 36 0.15 11.45 0.65
C VAL A 36 -1.28 11.98 0.51
N SER A 37 -1.73 12.16 -0.74
CA SER A 37 -3.09 12.62 -1.02
C SER A 37 -4.05 11.43 -1.09
N ARG A 38 -5.36 11.74 -1.01
CA ARG A 38 -6.40 10.73 -1.24
C ARG A 38 -6.26 10.08 -2.62
N VAL A 39 -5.96 10.89 -3.64
CA VAL A 39 -5.79 10.37 -5.02
C VAL A 39 -4.64 9.39 -5.08
N THR A 40 -3.52 9.71 -4.46
CA THR A 40 -2.36 8.80 -4.41
C THR A 40 -2.71 7.53 -3.63
N MET A 41 -3.44 7.67 -2.51
CA MET A 41 -3.87 6.50 -1.74
C MET A 41 -4.75 5.58 -2.59
N ALA A 42 -5.65 6.14 -3.39
CA ALA A 42 -6.48 5.36 -4.30
C ALA A 42 -5.62 4.59 -5.31
N LYS A 43 -4.57 5.22 -5.83
CA LYS A 43 -3.65 4.57 -6.77
C LYS A 43 -2.87 3.43 -6.11
N ILE A 44 -2.53 3.58 -4.84
CA ILE A 44 -1.90 2.49 -4.08
C ILE A 44 -2.87 1.32 -3.96
N GLU A 45 -4.10 1.58 -3.57
CA GLU A 45 -5.10 0.51 -3.34
C GLU A 45 -5.45 -0.23 -4.63
N THR A 46 -5.42 0.45 -5.77
CA THR A 46 -5.69 -0.19 -7.07
C THR A 46 -4.45 -0.80 -7.72
N GLY A 47 -3.28 -0.65 -7.10
CA GLY A 47 -2.04 -1.23 -7.61
C GLY A 47 -1.36 -0.42 -8.70
N VAL A 48 -1.85 0.77 -9.01
CA VAL A 48 -1.31 1.60 -10.10
C VAL A 48 0.01 2.27 -9.72
N ARG A 49 0.24 2.47 -8.43
CA ARG A 49 1.43 3.16 -7.92
C ARG A 49 2.30 2.18 -7.14
N ALA A 50 3.62 2.26 -7.35
CA ALA A 50 4.59 1.51 -6.55
C ALA A 50 4.59 2.02 -5.10
N VAL A 51 4.93 1.12 -4.18
CA VAL A 51 5.01 1.41 -2.74
C VAL A 51 6.36 0.94 -2.24
N ASN A 52 7.07 1.81 -1.53
CA ASN A 52 8.37 1.45 -0.97
C ASN A 52 8.22 0.92 0.47
N ASP A 53 9.31 0.40 1.01
CA ASP A 53 9.31 -0.23 2.33
C ASP A 53 8.97 0.75 3.45
N GLY A 54 9.45 1.99 3.36
CA GLY A 54 9.13 3.02 4.34
C GLY A 54 7.63 3.33 4.38
N GLU A 55 7.01 3.38 3.21
CA GLU A 55 5.57 3.62 3.12
C GLU A 55 4.78 2.47 3.73
N ILE A 56 5.24 1.24 3.57
CA ILE A 56 4.61 0.06 4.19
C ILE A 56 4.62 0.20 5.72
N VAL A 57 5.74 0.64 6.29
CA VAL A 57 5.85 0.82 7.73
C VAL A 57 4.87 1.89 8.24
N VAL A 58 4.75 3.00 7.52
CA VAL A 58 3.80 4.06 7.89
C VAL A 58 2.35 3.56 7.79
N LEU A 59 2.01 2.86 6.71
CA LEU A 59 0.67 2.29 6.54
C LEU A 59 0.35 1.33 7.68
N ALA A 60 1.30 0.47 8.06
CA ALA A 60 1.10 -0.47 9.16
C ALA A 60 0.82 0.27 10.47
N ALA A 61 1.59 1.32 10.76
CA ALA A 61 1.41 2.11 11.97
C ALA A 61 0.02 2.75 12.03
N VAL A 62 -0.41 3.34 10.91
CA VAL A 62 -1.72 4.00 10.81
C VAL A 62 -2.86 3.00 10.90
N LEU A 63 -2.70 1.84 10.26
CA LEU A 63 -3.70 0.76 10.27
C LEU A 63 -3.62 -0.08 11.55
N LYS A 64 -2.71 0.24 12.46
CA LYS A 64 -2.54 -0.40 13.77
C LYS A 64 -2.29 -1.91 13.62
N CYS A 65 -1.37 -2.24 12.72
CA CYS A 65 -0.93 -3.62 12.49
C CYS A 65 0.57 -3.63 12.26
N THR A 66 1.13 -4.84 12.12
CA THR A 66 2.54 -4.99 11.78
C THR A 66 2.73 -4.89 10.26
N PRO A 67 3.92 -4.50 9.78
CA PRO A 67 4.20 -4.57 8.34
C PRO A 67 4.01 -5.98 7.78
N GLY A 68 4.30 -7.01 8.58
CA GLY A 68 4.07 -8.40 8.19
C GLY A 68 2.60 -8.68 7.88
N LYS A 69 1.67 -8.04 8.58
CA LYS A 69 0.25 -8.20 8.32
C LYS A 69 -0.13 -7.68 6.92
N ILE A 70 0.50 -6.61 6.49
CA ILE A 70 0.27 -6.06 5.15
C ILE A 70 0.83 -6.99 4.06
N LEU A 71 1.98 -7.63 4.34
CA LEU A 71 2.67 -8.51 3.38
C LEU A 71 2.24 -9.97 3.47
N ASP A 72 1.36 -10.30 4.39
CA ASP A 72 0.95 -11.67 4.66
C ASP A 72 0.31 -12.33 3.43
N SER A 73 0.58 -13.63 3.26
CA SER A 73 0.00 -14.49 2.23
C SER A 73 0.43 -14.15 0.79
N ILE A 74 1.44 -13.32 0.61
CA ILE A 74 1.95 -13.02 -0.73
C ILE A 74 2.88 -14.14 -1.17
N LYS A 75 2.67 -14.65 -2.39
CA LYS A 75 3.45 -15.73 -2.98
C LYS A 75 4.57 -15.18 -3.85
N VAL A 76 5.64 -15.96 -4.01
CA VAL A 76 6.80 -15.56 -4.81
C VAL A 76 6.43 -15.20 -6.26
N PRO A 77 5.58 -15.95 -6.97
CA PRO A 77 5.20 -15.54 -8.33
C PRO A 77 4.56 -14.15 -8.40
N GLN A 78 3.77 -13.77 -7.41
CA GLN A 78 3.19 -12.43 -7.33
C GLN A 78 4.29 -11.38 -7.13
N ALA A 79 5.26 -11.67 -6.26
CA ALA A 79 6.38 -10.78 -6.01
C ALA A 79 7.23 -10.59 -7.26
N ILE A 80 7.49 -11.65 -8.01
CA ILE A 80 8.26 -11.60 -9.25
C ILE A 80 7.57 -10.69 -10.28
N SER A 81 6.26 -10.76 -10.36
CA SER A 81 5.50 -9.88 -11.27
C SER A 81 5.79 -8.41 -10.99
N VAL A 82 5.80 -8.01 -9.73
CA VAL A 82 6.09 -6.62 -9.32
C VAL A 82 7.57 -6.27 -9.54
N VAL A 83 8.48 -7.20 -9.25
CA VAL A 83 9.92 -7.00 -9.51
C VAL A 83 10.16 -6.70 -10.98
N ARG A 84 9.50 -7.43 -11.89
CA ARG A 84 9.62 -7.21 -13.33
C ARG A 84 9.11 -5.84 -13.75
N GLN A 85 8.08 -5.33 -13.10
CA GLN A 85 7.58 -3.98 -13.39
C GLN A 85 8.66 -2.93 -13.07
N GLY A 86 9.32 -3.06 -11.93
CA GLY A 86 10.41 -2.18 -11.56
C GLY A 86 11.58 -2.24 -12.54
N ALA A 87 11.96 -3.44 -12.97
CA ALA A 87 13.02 -3.64 -13.96
C ALA A 87 12.65 -3.02 -15.30
N SER A 88 11.40 -3.15 -15.72
CA SER A 88 10.91 -2.62 -16.98
C SER A 88 10.90 -1.09 -17.01
N GLY A 89 10.83 -0.46 -15.86
CA GLY A 89 10.79 0.99 -15.76
C GLY A 89 12.14 1.68 -15.90
N LYS A 90 13.19 0.94 -16.12
CA LYS A 90 14.54 1.51 -16.25
C LYS A 90 14.87 1.97 -17.65
#